data_c37abb62460efc1cbaa664e55f5086f0
#
_entry.id   c37abb62460efc1cbaa664e55f5086f0
#
_cell.length_a   1.000
_cell.length_b   1.000
_cell.length_c   1.000
_cell.angle_alpha   90.00
_cell.angle_beta   90.00
_cell.angle_gamma   90.00
#
_symmetry.space_group_name_H-M   'P 1'
#
loop_
_entity.id
_entity.type
_entity.pdbx_description
1 polymer ?
#
loop_
_entity_poly.entity_id
_entity_poly.type
_entity_poly.pdbx_seq_one_letter_code
_entity_poly.pdbx_strand_id
1 'polypeptide(L)'
;MQLEPITWQRMAERLAGHLDDLAAAPEGGGRQRTGIDGAPAAGTGVLAEALSDSLRRRGRSVQVVPVAGFLRPASLRYEFGREDVDSYLGGWYDTAALWREVFGPTDPGGTGRVLPDLWDPVTDRATRSPYAHLPPDAVVIVHGPLLLGHWFPFDLSVHIRLSPGALARRTEEPERWTLPAFARYEADTDPASAADAVVRADDPRHPAWTGIRGADTATGAGAGTGA
;
A
#
# COMPACT_ATOMS: atom_id res chain seq x y z
N MET A 1 6.48 7.34 -19.66
CA MET A 1 6.95 6.80 -18.38
C MET A 1 7.89 5.64 -18.67
N GLN A 2 9.16 5.77 -18.30
CA GLN A 2 10.17 4.74 -18.54
C GLN A 2 10.11 3.71 -17.41
N LEU A 3 10.06 2.42 -17.76
CA LEU A 3 10.04 1.31 -16.82
C LEU A 3 11.44 0.68 -16.75
N GLU A 4 11.95 0.49 -15.55
CA GLU A 4 13.22 -0.16 -15.25
C GLU A 4 12.95 -1.56 -14.65
N PRO A 5 13.55 -2.64 -15.19
CA PRO A 5 13.47 -3.95 -14.54
C PRO A 5 14.08 -3.90 -13.14
N ILE A 6 13.39 -4.52 -12.16
CA ILE A 6 13.84 -4.51 -10.78
C ILE A 6 13.37 -5.80 -10.07
N THR A 7 14.08 -6.23 -9.03
CA THR A 7 13.59 -7.28 -8.14
C THR A 7 12.80 -6.70 -6.99
N TRP A 8 11.89 -7.48 -6.39
CA TRP A 8 11.12 -7.06 -5.21
C TRP A 8 12.03 -6.61 -4.06
N GLN A 9 13.12 -7.35 -3.84
CA GLN A 9 14.09 -7.03 -2.79
C GLN A 9 14.77 -5.68 -3.05
N ARG A 10 15.25 -5.44 -4.26
CA ARG A 10 15.93 -4.19 -4.60
C ARG A 10 14.97 -3.00 -4.59
N MET A 11 13.73 -3.22 -4.99
CA MET A 11 12.67 -2.22 -4.87
C MET A 11 12.43 -1.85 -3.40
N ALA A 12 12.26 -2.85 -2.53
CA ALA A 12 12.09 -2.64 -1.10
C ALA A 12 13.27 -1.88 -0.47
N GLU A 13 14.51 -2.17 -0.89
CA GLU A 13 15.70 -1.44 -0.44
C GLU A 13 15.68 0.04 -0.87
N ARG A 14 15.29 0.34 -2.12
CA ARG A 14 15.16 1.72 -2.61
C ARG A 14 14.03 2.48 -1.91
N LEU A 15 12.87 1.83 -1.72
CA LEU A 15 11.76 2.43 -0.97
C LEU A 15 12.14 2.72 0.49
N ALA A 16 12.84 1.78 1.15
CA ALA A 16 13.33 1.98 2.52
C ALA A 16 14.34 3.13 2.61
N GLY A 17 15.27 3.23 1.65
CA GLY A 17 16.20 4.36 1.57
C GLY A 17 15.48 5.69 1.43
N HIS A 18 14.48 5.77 0.54
CA HIS A 18 13.68 6.98 0.37
C HIS A 18 12.91 7.38 1.63
N LEU A 19 12.35 6.41 2.38
CA LEU A 19 11.71 6.68 3.68
C LEU A 19 12.70 7.20 4.73
N ASP A 20 13.96 6.72 4.71
CA ASP A 20 15.00 7.28 5.58
C ASP A 20 15.36 8.72 5.18
N ASP A 21 15.43 9.01 3.88
CA ASP A 21 15.68 10.37 3.36
C ASP A 21 14.54 11.32 3.75
N LEU A 22 13.29 10.89 3.64
CA LEU A 22 12.12 11.65 4.10
C LEU A 22 12.16 11.90 5.62
N ALA A 23 12.56 10.90 6.41
CA ALA A 23 12.69 11.07 7.86
C ALA A 23 13.80 12.03 8.26
N ALA A 24 14.89 12.10 7.48
CA ALA A 24 16.02 12.99 7.73
C ALA A 24 15.79 14.44 7.26
N ALA A 25 14.73 14.70 6.48
CA ALA A 25 14.40 16.04 6.00
C ALA A 25 14.02 16.97 7.17
N PRO A 26 14.26 18.31 7.08
CA PRO A 26 13.98 19.26 8.15
C PRO A 26 12.53 19.25 8.65
N GLU A 27 11.59 18.92 7.77
CA GLU A 27 10.16 18.76 8.07
C GLU A 27 9.79 17.29 8.32
N GLY A 28 10.76 16.37 8.16
CA GLY A 28 10.64 14.94 8.31
C GLY A 28 10.70 14.54 9.78
N GLY A 29 9.60 14.57 10.45
CA GLY A 29 9.52 14.10 11.83
C GLY A 29 8.22 13.35 12.05
N GLY A 30 8.29 12.23 12.78
CA GLY A 30 7.11 11.48 13.11
C GLY A 30 7.00 10.14 12.39
N ARG A 31 5.87 9.49 12.60
CA ARG A 31 5.54 8.19 12.00
C ARG A 31 5.27 8.35 10.51
N GLN A 32 5.85 7.48 9.70
CA GLN A 32 5.65 7.49 8.26
C GLN A 32 4.61 6.45 7.85
N ARG A 33 3.85 6.77 6.81
CA ARG A 33 2.74 5.95 6.32
C ARG A 33 3.00 5.61 4.85
N THR A 34 3.14 4.34 4.57
CA THR A 34 3.37 3.84 3.21
C THR A 34 2.16 3.08 2.73
N GLY A 35 1.62 3.43 1.57
CA GLY A 35 0.57 2.73 0.88
C GLY A 35 1.12 1.82 -0.22
N ILE A 36 0.73 0.53 -0.23
CA ILE A 36 1.03 -0.38 -1.34
C ILE A 36 -0.30 -0.87 -1.90
N ASP A 37 -0.74 -0.21 -2.96
CA ASP A 37 -2.01 -0.47 -3.62
C ASP A 37 -1.86 -1.47 -4.77
N GLY A 38 -2.89 -2.27 -4.98
CA GLY A 38 -3.01 -3.19 -6.10
C GLY A 38 -4.03 -4.29 -5.86
N ALA A 39 -4.56 -4.87 -6.92
CA ALA A 39 -5.49 -5.99 -6.82
C ALA A 39 -4.90 -7.14 -5.97
N PRO A 40 -5.71 -7.99 -5.33
CA PRO A 40 -5.21 -9.13 -4.52
C PRO A 40 -4.19 -9.99 -5.26
N ALA A 41 -4.41 -10.22 -6.57
CA ALA A 41 -3.51 -10.97 -7.43
C ALA A 41 -2.19 -10.24 -7.76
N ALA A 42 -2.05 -8.95 -7.41
CA ALA A 42 -0.86 -8.16 -7.71
C ALA A 42 0.33 -8.45 -6.78
N GLY A 43 0.08 -9.04 -5.60
CA GLY A 43 1.14 -9.41 -4.67
C GLY A 43 1.60 -8.26 -3.78
N THR A 44 0.69 -7.38 -3.37
CA THR A 44 1.00 -6.24 -2.47
C THR A 44 1.66 -6.67 -1.17
N GLY A 45 1.26 -7.83 -0.61
CA GLY A 45 1.86 -8.41 0.58
C GLY A 45 3.34 -8.79 0.40
N VAL A 46 3.73 -9.27 -0.78
CA VAL A 46 5.14 -9.61 -1.07
C VAL A 46 6.04 -8.38 -0.94
N LEU A 47 5.61 -7.25 -1.51
CA LEU A 47 6.37 -6.00 -1.39
C LEU A 47 6.31 -5.45 0.05
N ALA A 48 5.17 -5.55 0.72
CA ALA A 48 5.02 -5.09 2.11
C ALA A 48 5.96 -5.85 3.07
N GLU A 49 6.08 -7.16 2.92
CA GLU A 49 7.01 -7.99 3.70
C GLU A 49 8.46 -7.62 3.38
N ALA A 50 8.84 -7.56 2.10
CA ALA A 50 10.21 -7.21 1.69
C ALA A 50 10.61 -5.81 2.19
N LEU A 51 9.69 -4.83 2.13
CA LEU A 51 9.91 -3.48 2.64
C LEU A 51 10.02 -3.46 4.16
N SER A 52 9.15 -4.19 4.86
CA SER A 52 9.19 -4.34 6.32
C SER A 52 10.54 -4.90 6.77
N ASP A 53 11.03 -5.96 6.11
CA ASP A 53 12.32 -6.55 6.41
C ASP A 53 13.49 -5.60 6.13
N SER A 54 13.42 -4.84 5.03
CA SER A 54 14.44 -3.84 4.70
C SER A 54 14.52 -2.72 5.75
N LEU A 55 13.36 -2.20 6.19
CA LEU A 55 13.27 -1.18 7.23
C LEU A 55 13.73 -1.70 8.59
N ARG A 56 13.34 -2.91 8.98
CA ARG A 56 13.79 -3.53 10.25
C ARG A 56 15.31 -3.73 10.29
N ARG A 57 15.94 -4.14 9.18
CA ARG A 57 17.41 -4.22 9.08
C ARG A 57 18.10 -2.87 9.25
N ARG A 58 17.40 -1.78 8.98
CA ARG A 58 17.83 -0.38 9.19
C ARG A 58 17.52 0.15 10.60
N GLY A 59 16.99 -0.72 11.49
CA GLY A 59 16.64 -0.37 12.86
C GLY A 59 15.29 0.33 13.02
N ARG A 60 14.47 0.41 11.94
CA ARG A 60 13.15 1.05 12.01
C ARG A 60 12.11 0.09 12.61
N SER A 61 11.22 0.65 13.42
CA SER A 61 10.02 -0.05 13.87
C SER A 61 8.98 -0.07 12.74
N VAL A 62 8.38 -1.22 12.45
CA VAL A 62 7.43 -1.36 11.33
C VAL A 62 6.17 -2.09 11.77
N GLN A 63 5.02 -1.49 11.45
CA GLN A 63 3.70 -2.12 11.55
C GLN A 63 3.15 -2.34 10.13
N VAL A 64 2.88 -3.58 9.78
CA VAL A 64 2.18 -3.94 8.53
C VAL A 64 0.69 -4.07 8.82
N VAL A 65 -0.13 -3.47 7.97
CA VAL A 65 -1.59 -3.41 8.07
C VAL A 65 -2.20 -3.84 6.73
N PRO A 66 -2.65 -5.09 6.61
CA PRO A 66 -3.38 -5.53 5.42
C PRO A 66 -4.80 -4.94 5.43
N VAL A 67 -5.24 -4.36 4.31
CA VAL A 67 -6.62 -3.86 4.15
C VAL A 67 -7.65 -4.96 4.37
N ALA A 68 -7.31 -6.21 4.05
CA ALA A 68 -8.15 -7.37 4.33
C ALA A 68 -8.51 -7.53 5.82
N GLY A 69 -7.67 -7.02 6.73
CA GLY A 69 -7.96 -6.94 8.16
C GLY A 69 -9.01 -5.88 8.53
N PHE A 70 -9.48 -5.09 7.57
CA PHE A 70 -10.50 -4.05 7.74
C PHE A 70 -11.73 -4.31 6.85
N LEU A 71 -12.01 -5.56 6.54
CA LEU A 71 -13.25 -5.94 5.88
C LEU A 71 -14.45 -5.62 6.76
N ARG A 72 -15.53 -5.15 6.16
CA ARG A 72 -16.82 -5.07 6.82
C ARG A 72 -17.41 -6.46 7.00
N PRO A 73 -18.27 -6.69 8.01
CA PRO A 73 -19.00 -7.95 8.18
C PRO A 73 -19.72 -8.38 6.90
N ALA A 74 -19.82 -9.69 6.66
CA ALA A 74 -20.47 -10.25 5.48
C ALA A 74 -21.92 -9.74 5.28
N SER A 75 -22.63 -9.48 6.38
CA SER A 75 -23.99 -8.92 6.34
C SER A 75 -24.07 -7.55 5.66
N LEU A 76 -23.01 -6.75 5.75
CA LEU A 76 -22.92 -5.45 5.06
C LEU A 76 -22.33 -5.58 3.66
N ARG A 77 -21.31 -6.43 3.49
CA ARG A 77 -20.68 -6.63 2.18
C ARG A 77 -21.63 -7.23 1.15
N TYR A 78 -22.57 -8.07 1.58
CA TYR A 78 -23.51 -8.81 0.74
C TYR A 78 -24.93 -8.22 0.73
N GLU A 79 -25.12 -7.01 1.24
CA GLU A 79 -26.45 -6.36 1.31
C GLU A 79 -27.12 -6.29 -0.08
N PHE A 80 -26.33 -6.01 -1.13
CA PHE A 80 -26.81 -5.93 -2.52
C PHE A 80 -26.49 -7.17 -3.35
N GLY A 81 -25.99 -8.22 -2.73
CA GLY A 81 -25.58 -9.47 -3.39
C GLY A 81 -24.12 -9.83 -3.13
N ARG A 82 -23.78 -11.10 -3.37
CA ARG A 82 -22.41 -11.59 -3.09
C ARG A 82 -21.37 -11.13 -4.12
N GLU A 83 -21.80 -10.78 -5.31
CA GLU A 83 -20.96 -10.43 -6.45
C GLU A 83 -21.30 -9.03 -6.99
N ASP A 84 -21.69 -8.13 -6.07
CA ASP A 84 -22.01 -6.76 -6.42
C ASP A 84 -20.76 -5.89 -6.53
N VAL A 85 -20.51 -5.39 -7.74
CA VAL A 85 -19.30 -4.62 -8.10
C VAL A 85 -19.27 -3.27 -7.38
N ASP A 86 -20.41 -2.61 -7.19
CA ASP A 86 -20.49 -1.30 -6.53
C ASP A 86 -20.21 -1.46 -5.03
N SER A 87 -20.75 -2.50 -4.42
CA SER A 87 -20.45 -2.86 -3.02
C SER A 87 -18.97 -3.17 -2.82
N TYR A 88 -18.33 -3.87 -3.77
CA TYR A 88 -16.90 -4.16 -3.69
C TYR A 88 -16.05 -2.88 -3.71
N LEU A 89 -16.37 -1.95 -4.61
CA LEU A 89 -15.63 -0.70 -4.74
C LEU A 89 -15.80 0.24 -3.53
N GLY A 90 -17.01 0.37 -2.99
CA GLY A 90 -17.32 1.40 -1.99
C GLY A 90 -17.70 0.86 -0.61
N GLY A 91 -17.96 -0.43 -0.48
CA GLY A 91 -18.59 -1.00 0.73
C GLY A 91 -17.89 -2.20 1.37
N TRP A 92 -16.83 -2.73 0.79
CA TRP A 92 -16.19 -3.94 1.34
C TRP A 92 -15.19 -3.67 2.44
N TYR A 93 -14.45 -2.57 2.34
CA TYR A 93 -13.45 -2.19 3.33
C TYR A 93 -13.96 -1.05 4.22
N ASP A 94 -13.70 -1.14 5.50
CA ASP A 94 -14.04 -0.09 6.46
C ASP A 94 -12.96 1.00 6.45
N THR A 95 -13.05 1.89 5.48
CA THR A 95 -12.13 3.02 5.32
C THR A 95 -12.21 3.99 6.49
N ALA A 96 -13.38 4.13 7.11
CA ALA A 96 -13.54 4.97 8.32
C ALA A 96 -12.79 4.36 9.51
N ALA A 97 -12.79 3.03 9.64
CA ALA A 97 -12.00 2.35 10.65
C ALA A 97 -10.49 2.48 10.37
N LEU A 98 -10.04 2.37 9.12
CA LEU A 98 -8.64 2.66 8.76
C LEU A 98 -8.23 4.06 9.18
N TRP A 99 -9.07 5.07 8.93
CA TRP A 99 -8.82 6.44 9.39
C TRP A 99 -8.69 6.52 10.90
N ARG A 100 -9.65 5.96 11.64
CA ARG A 100 -9.72 6.05 13.10
C ARG A 100 -8.63 5.25 13.80
N GLU A 101 -8.31 4.05 13.31
CA GLU A 101 -7.47 3.07 14.01
C GLU A 101 -6.01 3.03 13.49
N VAL A 102 -5.75 3.56 12.29
CA VAL A 102 -4.41 3.53 11.68
C VAL A 102 -3.89 4.93 11.39
N PHE A 103 -4.58 5.71 10.58
CA PHE A 103 -4.06 7.01 10.13
C PHE A 103 -4.10 8.08 11.22
N GLY A 104 -5.24 8.30 11.87
CA GLY A 104 -5.35 9.28 12.95
C GLY A 104 -4.36 9.08 14.09
N PRO A 105 -4.15 7.85 14.60
CA PRO A 105 -3.12 7.59 15.60
C PRO A 105 -1.69 7.86 15.12
N THR A 106 -1.43 7.84 13.81
CA THR A 106 -0.10 8.08 13.22
C THR A 106 0.13 9.51 12.74
N ASP A 107 -0.87 10.36 12.80
CA ASP A 107 -0.73 11.80 12.51
C ASP A 107 0.28 12.48 13.45
N PRO A 108 0.84 13.63 13.06
CA PRO A 108 1.65 14.46 13.95
C PRO A 108 0.88 14.76 15.24
N GLY A 109 1.48 14.39 16.38
CA GLY A 109 0.82 14.49 17.71
C GLY A 109 -0.17 13.38 18.04
N GLY A 110 -0.42 12.44 17.13
CA GLY A 110 -1.26 11.28 17.36
C GLY A 110 -0.68 10.30 18.39
N THR A 111 -1.55 9.43 18.92
CA THR A 111 -1.23 8.56 20.07
C THR A 111 -0.19 7.47 19.77
N GLY A 112 0.03 7.14 18.51
CA GLY A 112 0.84 5.98 18.09
C GLY A 112 0.24 4.61 18.44
N ARG A 113 -1.01 4.56 18.90
CA ARG A 113 -1.71 3.30 19.18
C ARG A 113 -2.50 2.87 17.97
N VAL A 114 -1.93 1.97 17.18
CA VAL A 114 -2.51 1.48 15.92
C VAL A 114 -3.14 0.11 16.15
N LEU A 115 -4.32 -0.10 15.61
CA LEU A 115 -4.93 -1.41 15.55
C LEU A 115 -4.54 -2.08 14.22
N PRO A 116 -3.88 -3.26 14.24
CA PRO A 116 -3.37 -3.89 13.01
C PRO A 116 -4.48 -4.49 12.13
N ASP A 117 -5.57 -4.90 12.76
CA ASP A 117 -6.73 -5.49 12.10
C ASP A 117 -7.96 -5.46 13.01
N LEU A 118 -9.14 -5.50 12.43
CA LEU A 118 -10.45 -5.55 13.08
C LEU A 118 -11.18 -6.86 12.80
N TRP A 119 -10.91 -7.45 11.63
CA TRP A 119 -11.72 -8.51 11.06
C TRP A 119 -10.86 -9.61 10.45
N ASP A 120 -11.16 -10.85 10.78
CA ASP A 120 -10.56 -12.01 10.15
C ASP A 120 -11.37 -12.35 8.87
N PRO A 121 -10.75 -12.20 7.68
CA PRO A 121 -11.43 -12.46 6.41
C PRO A 121 -11.80 -13.94 6.19
N VAL A 122 -11.11 -14.86 6.86
CA VAL A 122 -11.33 -16.31 6.71
C VAL A 122 -12.54 -16.77 7.52
N THR A 123 -12.60 -16.37 8.78
CA THR A 123 -13.68 -16.77 9.70
C THR A 123 -14.88 -15.82 9.67
N ASP A 124 -14.75 -14.67 9.01
CA ASP A 124 -15.70 -13.56 8.99
C ASP A 124 -16.12 -13.12 10.41
N ARG A 125 -15.10 -12.91 11.26
CA ARG A 125 -15.29 -12.52 12.68
C ARG A 125 -14.32 -11.44 13.11
N ALA A 126 -14.68 -10.68 14.15
CA ALA A 126 -13.79 -9.73 14.78
C ALA A 126 -12.57 -10.42 15.39
N THR A 127 -11.37 -9.93 15.08
CA THR A 127 -10.09 -10.48 15.56
C THR A 127 -9.84 -10.19 17.03
N ARG A 128 -10.34 -9.04 17.54
CA ARG A 128 -10.02 -8.53 18.88
C ARG A 128 -8.52 -8.38 19.12
N SER A 129 -7.78 -8.02 18.09
CA SER A 129 -6.34 -7.81 18.16
C SER A 129 -5.97 -6.71 19.15
N PRO A 130 -4.84 -6.85 19.88
CA PRO A 130 -4.36 -5.79 20.75
C PRO A 130 -3.83 -4.61 19.93
N TYR A 131 -3.91 -3.40 20.48
CA TYR A 131 -3.27 -2.23 19.91
C TYR A 131 -1.74 -2.39 19.92
N ALA A 132 -1.11 -2.11 18.80
CA ALA A 132 0.33 -1.92 18.69
C ALA A 132 0.72 -0.50 19.12
N HIS A 133 1.77 -0.36 19.92
CA HIS A 133 2.31 0.93 20.33
C HIS A 133 3.54 1.24 19.49
N LEU A 134 3.43 2.25 18.65
CA LEU A 134 4.46 2.64 17.70
C LEU A 134 5.32 3.79 18.24
N PRO A 135 6.66 3.66 18.20
CA PRO A 135 7.54 4.77 18.48
C PRO A 135 7.38 5.92 17.47
N PRO A 136 7.89 7.14 17.78
CA PRO A 136 7.71 8.30 16.89
C PRO A 136 8.31 8.17 15.50
N ASP A 137 9.30 7.31 15.32
CA ASP A 137 10.02 7.04 14.07
C ASP A 137 9.54 5.79 13.31
N ALA A 138 8.43 5.19 13.74
CA ALA A 138 7.91 3.99 13.12
C ALA A 138 7.37 4.23 11.70
N VAL A 139 7.38 3.16 10.90
CA VAL A 139 6.73 3.12 9.58
C VAL A 139 5.51 2.22 9.65
N VAL A 140 4.37 2.72 9.19
CA VAL A 140 3.16 1.92 8.97
C VAL A 140 3.04 1.62 7.48
N ILE A 141 2.94 0.34 7.13
CA ILE A 141 2.76 -0.12 5.75
C ILE A 141 1.33 -0.63 5.62
N VAL A 142 0.47 0.12 4.96
CA VAL A 142 -0.89 -0.30 4.61
C VAL A 142 -0.87 -0.90 3.22
N HIS A 143 -1.32 -2.14 3.05
CA HIS A 143 -1.29 -2.78 1.74
C HIS A 143 -2.58 -3.50 1.40
N GLY A 144 -2.94 -3.51 0.12
CA GLY A 144 -4.11 -4.20 -0.40
C GLY A 144 -4.78 -3.46 -1.55
N PRO A 145 -5.98 -3.86 -1.92
CA PRO A 145 -6.70 -3.26 -3.03
C PRO A 145 -7.41 -1.95 -2.66
N LEU A 146 -7.65 -1.11 -3.68
CA LEU A 146 -8.52 0.06 -3.62
C LEU A 146 -8.10 1.10 -2.55
N LEU A 147 -6.80 1.26 -2.32
CA LEU A 147 -6.27 2.21 -1.32
C LEU A 147 -6.20 3.65 -1.84
N LEU A 148 -5.88 3.83 -3.12
CA LEU A 148 -5.75 5.16 -3.69
C LEU A 148 -7.14 5.72 -4.05
N GLY A 149 -7.29 7.05 -3.96
CA GLY A 149 -8.60 7.71 -4.14
C GLY A 149 -9.39 7.97 -2.85
N HIS A 150 -8.97 7.40 -1.72
CA HIS A 150 -9.58 7.67 -0.40
C HIS A 150 -8.92 8.81 0.38
N TRP A 151 -7.99 9.53 -0.24
CA TRP A 151 -7.24 10.64 0.38
C TRP A 151 -6.50 10.27 1.66
N PHE A 152 -6.11 9.00 1.81
CA PHE A 152 -5.27 8.59 2.91
C PHE A 152 -3.93 9.34 2.87
N PRO A 153 -3.45 9.82 4.03
CA PRO A 153 -2.26 10.66 4.10
C PRO A 153 -0.98 9.82 4.03
N PHE A 154 -0.73 9.21 2.88
CA PHE A 154 0.51 8.48 2.64
C PHE A 154 1.68 9.43 2.43
N ASP A 155 2.80 9.14 3.08
CA ASP A 155 4.08 9.82 2.86
C ASP A 155 4.82 9.19 1.67
N LEU A 156 4.46 7.95 1.32
CA LEU A 156 4.91 7.23 0.14
C LEU A 156 3.83 6.27 -0.33
N SER A 157 3.51 6.28 -1.60
CA SER A 157 2.51 5.41 -2.23
C SER A 157 3.07 4.65 -3.42
N VAL A 158 2.78 3.36 -3.48
CA VAL A 158 3.18 2.46 -4.58
C VAL A 158 1.95 1.78 -5.14
N HIS A 159 1.76 1.86 -6.45
CA HIS A 159 0.70 1.11 -7.14
C HIS A 159 1.28 -0.06 -7.91
N ILE A 160 0.84 -1.29 -7.61
CA ILE A 160 1.24 -2.50 -8.33
C ILE A 160 0.16 -2.83 -9.35
N ARG A 161 0.46 -2.51 -10.59
CA ARG A 161 -0.42 -2.69 -11.73
C ARG A 161 -0.22 -4.03 -12.42
N LEU A 162 -1.32 -4.67 -12.76
CA LEU A 162 -1.38 -5.79 -13.70
C LEU A 162 -2.12 -5.35 -14.97
N SER A 163 -1.69 -5.84 -16.14
CA SER A 163 -2.52 -5.71 -17.32
C SER A 163 -3.84 -6.48 -17.13
N PRO A 164 -4.95 -6.09 -17.78
CA PRO A 164 -6.23 -6.79 -17.65
C PRO A 164 -6.13 -8.30 -17.91
N GLY A 165 -5.30 -8.70 -18.89
CA GLY A 165 -5.06 -10.11 -19.19
C GLY A 165 -4.28 -10.84 -18.10
N ALA A 166 -3.28 -10.20 -17.47
CA ALA A 166 -2.53 -10.78 -16.36
C ALA A 166 -3.41 -10.89 -15.11
N LEU A 167 -4.19 -9.84 -14.82
CA LEU A 167 -5.13 -9.84 -13.71
C LEU A 167 -6.16 -10.97 -13.84
N ALA A 168 -6.80 -11.10 -15.01
CA ALA A 168 -7.78 -12.17 -15.26
C ALA A 168 -7.21 -13.58 -15.11
N ARG A 169 -5.96 -13.80 -15.56
CA ARG A 169 -5.31 -15.12 -15.42
C ARG A 169 -4.91 -15.46 -13.99
N ARG A 170 -4.59 -14.44 -13.17
CA ARG A 170 -4.10 -14.61 -11.80
C ARG A 170 -5.20 -14.53 -10.75
N THR A 171 -6.37 -14.04 -11.12
CA THR A 171 -7.55 -14.03 -10.26
C THR A 171 -8.19 -15.41 -10.27
N GLU A 172 -8.36 -15.99 -9.10
CA GLU A 172 -9.02 -17.29 -8.93
C GLU A 172 -10.48 -17.22 -9.38
N GLU A 173 -11.03 -18.35 -9.84
CA GLU A 173 -12.38 -18.41 -10.40
C GLU A 173 -13.46 -17.81 -9.50
N PRO A 174 -13.49 -18.08 -8.18
CA PRO A 174 -14.50 -17.51 -7.29
C PRO A 174 -14.44 -15.99 -7.14
N GLU A 175 -13.28 -15.36 -7.46
CA GLU A 175 -13.03 -13.94 -7.30
C GLU A 175 -13.13 -13.16 -8.62
N ARG A 176 -13.37 -13.83 -9.77
CA ARG A 176 -13.39 -13.19 -11.10
C ARG A 176 -14.49 -12.16 -11.28
N TRP A 177 -15.54 -12.25 -10.50
CA TRP A 177 -16.59 -11.22 -10.47
C TRP A 177 -16.07 -9.84 -10.03
N THR A 178 -14.91 -9.78 -9.37
CA THR A 178 -14.28 -8.50 -8.98
C THR A 178 -13.53 -7.80 -10.12
N LEU A 179 -13.25 -8.48 -11.23
CA LEU A 179 -12.50 -7.91 -12.36
C LEU A 179 -13.10 -6.60 -12.91
N PRO A 180 -14.44 -6.46 -13.06
CA PRO A 180 -15.04 -5.19 -13.47
C PRO A 180 -14.80 -4.06 -12.47
N ALA A 181 -14.71 -4.36 -11.16
CA ALA A 181 -14.40 -3.36 -10.13
C ALA A 181 -12.99 -2.79 -10.33
N PHE A 182 -11.99 -3.64 -10.58
CA PHE A 182 -10.65 -3.17 -10.86
C PHE A 182 -10.54 -2.38 -12.17
N ALA A 183 -11.28 -2.78 -13.21
CA ALA A 183 -11.33 -1.99 -14.45
C ALA A 183 -11.91 -0.58 -14.21
N ARG A 184 -12.95 -0.47 -13.39
CA ARG A 184 -13.51 0.85 -12.99
C ARG A 184 -12.57 1.63 -12.10
N TYR A 185 -11.92 0.98 -11.13
CA TYR A 185 -10.94 1.63 -10.26
C TYR A 185 -9.79 2.24 -11.07
N GLU A 186 -9.25 1.50 -12.04
CA GLU A 186 -8.21 2.02 -12.95
C GLU A 186 -8.72 3.22 -13.78
N ALA A 187 -9.99 3.20 -14.22
CA ALA A 187 -10.55 4.26 -15.04
C ALA A 187 -10.92 5.53 -14.23
N ASP A 188 -11.51 5.35 -13.06
CA ASP A 188 -12.11 6.45 -12.28
C ASP A 188 -11.10 7.09 -11.32
N THR A 189 -10.20 6.29 -10.73
CA THR A 189 -9.19 6.75 -9.75
C THR A 189 -7.85 7.06 -10.40
N ASP A 190 -7.52 6.41 -11.52
CA ASP A 190 -6.18 6.45 -12.15
C ASP A 190 -5.05 6.27 -11.12
N PRO A 191 -5.01 5.14 -10.41
CA PRO A 191 -4.06 4.92 -9.32
C PRO A 191 -2.60 5.02 -9.78
N ALA A 192 -2.33 4.74 -11.06
CA ALA A 192 -0.99 4.89 -11.63
C ALA A 192 -0.53 6.34 -11.70
N SER A 193 -1.44 7.29 -11.88
CA SER A 193 -1.12 8.72 -11.84
C SER A 193 -1.07 9.27 -10.42
N ALA A 194 -1.84 8.68 -9.50
CA ALA A 194 -1.91 9.10 -8.11
C ALA A 194 -0.71 8.62 -7.27
N ALA A 195 -0.12 7.46 -7.59
CA ALA A 195 0.99 6.88 -6.82
C ALA A 195 2.33 7.58 -7.07
N ASP A 196 3.21 7.58 -6.06
CA ASP A 196 4.59 8.07 -6.16
C ASP A 196 5.48 7.12 -6.96
N ALA A 197 5.18 5.83 -6.95
CA ALA A 197 5.84 4.82 -7.77
C ALA A 197 4.83 3.83 -8.35
N VAL A 198 5.06 3.41 -9.59
CA VAL A 198 4.23 2.41 -10.27
C VAL A 198 5.07 1.19 -10.59
N VAL A 199 4.53 0.02 -10.28
CA VAL A 199 5.15 -1.28 -10.56
C VAL A 199 4.28 -2.04 -11.57
N ARG A 200 4.86 -2.54 -12.64
CA ARG A 200 4.23 -3.53 -13.52
C ARG A 200 4.70 -4.92 -13.14
N ALA A 201 3.77 -5.76 -12.76
CA ALA A 201 4.05 -7.10 -12.24
C ALA A 201 3.29 -8.21 -13.00
N ASP A 202 3.11 -8.06 -14.31
CA ASP A 202 2.45 -9.08 -15.16
C ASP A 202 3.16 -10.44 -15.06
N ASP A 203 4.49 -10.44 -14.97
CA ASP A 203 5.29 -11.58 -14.49
C ASP A 203 5.83 -11.24 -13.08
N PRO A 204 5.38 -11.92 -12.03
CA PRO A 204 5.80 -11.63 -10.65
C PRO A 204 7.29 -11.91 -10.40
N ARG A 205 7.97 -12.65 -11.27
CA ARG A 205 9.41 -12.91 -11.18
C ARG A 205 10.25 -11.80 -11.80
N HIS A 206 9.66 -11.00 -12.68
CA HIS A 206 10.34 -9.94 -13.42
C HIS A 206 9.55 -8.63 -13.38
N PRO A 207 9.32 -8.05 -12.19
CA PRO A 207 8.64 -6.76 -12.10
C PRO A 207 9.50 -5.64 -12.72
N ALA A 208 8.82 -4.61 -13.18
CA ALA A 208 9.47 -3.38 -13.63
C ALA A 208 8.75 -2.17 -13.01
N TRP A 209 9.49 -1.12 -12.68
CA TRP A 209 8.94 0.04 -12.01
C TRP A 209 9.39 1.36 -12.63
N THR A 210 8.75 2.46 -12.23
CA THR A 210 9.03 3.81 -12.73
C THR A 210 10.14 4.55 -11.97
N GLY A 211 10.66 3.94 -10.89
CA GLY A 211 11.33 4.74 -9.85
C GLY A 211 10.32 5.49 -8.98
N ILE A 212 10.83 6.21 -7.98
CA ILE A 212 10.02 7.07 -7.12
C ILE A 212 9.98 8.46 -7.74
N ARG A 213 8.80 9.00 -7.93
CA ARG A 213 8.59 10.31 -8.53
C ARG A 213 9.28 11.40 -7.71
N GLY A 214 10.15 12.20 -8.34
CA GLY A 214 10.86 13.29 -7.66
C GLY A 214 12.14 12.90 -6.91
N ALA A 215 12.48 11.61 -6.76
CA ALA A 215 13.71 11.18 -6.07
C ALA A 215 14.99 11.37 -6.91
N ASP A 216 14.88 11.39 -8.25
CA ASP A 216 16.04 11.47 -9.16
C ASP A 216 16.67 12.88 -9.28
N THR A 217 16.07 13.90 -8.69
CA THR A 217 16.60 15.28 -8.76
C THR A 217 17.67 15.58 -7.72
N ALA A 218 17.83 14.75 -6.69
CA ALA A 218 18.79 14.99 -5.61
C ALA A 218 20.21 14.47 -5.88
N THR A 219 20.39 13.54 -6.81
CA THR A 219 21.71 12.89 -7.06
C THR A 219 22.56 13.59 -8.13
N GLY A 220 22.01 14.58 -8.84
CA GLY A 220 22.67 15.24 -9.98
C GLY A 220 23.45 16.53 -9.66
N ALA A 221 23.44 17.03 -8.44
CA ALA A 221 24.02 18.36 -8.11
C ALA A 221 25.44 18.34 -7.51
N GLY A 222 26.16 17.23 -7.58
CA GLY A 222 27.46 17.05 -6.90
C GLY A 222 28.65 16.68 -7.76
N ALA A 223 28.73 17.12 -9.04
CA ALA A 223 29.95 16.90 -9.82
C ALA A 223 30.16 18.02 -10.86
N GLY A 224 30.86 19.06 -10.47
CA GLY A 224 31.34 20.04 -11.44
C GLY A 224 31.71 21.38 -10.85
N THR A 225 32.85 21.50 -10.18
CA THR A 225 33.73 22.65 -10.33
C THR A 225 35.08 22.35 -9.67
N GLY A 226 36.07 22.03 -10.44
CA GLY A 226 37.46 21.98 -10.07
C GLY A 226 38.28 22.24 -11.31
N ALA A 227 38.62 23.47 -11.56
CA ALA A 227 39.74 23.87 -12.40
C ALA A 227 40.40 25.07 -11.73
#